data_c3c1457f2329ca7498a40321c97a6b21
#
_entry.id   c3c1457f2329ca7498a40321c97a6b21
#
_cell.length_a   1.000
_cell.length_b   1.000
_cell.length_c   1.000
_cell.angle_alpha   90.00
_cell.angle_beta   90.00
_cell.angle_gamma   90.00
#
_symmetry.space_group_name_H-M   'P 1'
#
loop_
_entity.id
_entity.type
_entity.pdbx_description
1 polymer ?
#
loop_
_entity_poly.entity_id
_entity_poly.type
_entity_poly.pdbx_seq_one_letter_code
_entity_poly.pdbx_strand_id
1 'polypeptide(L)'
;VGKWILVAGIWGVAGLCVLLAIYASDLPDVHQVGGLKKRPGITLIAVDGTVLARSGDLYGNTLSVAELPPNLVHAVVAIEDHRFYHHFGVDPIGLARALIINARSGVTVQGGSTLTQQLAKNMFLTPQRTFKRKLQEALLALQLERYYTKDQILTGYLNRVYLGAGAFGVDAAAITYFGKPATELDLQECAIIAGLLKAPSKYSPATDMDAALARAELVLQAMHNEGYITDAQMLDALTAAPPQMHRPGITEGSRYIADWAMQQAQAYIGTIDRDVTIQTTIDPVLQRIAEAKIDETLAGPAVKVKAGQGALVSMSLDGAVRAMVGGRDYAGSQFNRATQAERQPGSSFKPFVYLAALEAGLTPESLVDDAPIHIGGWSPENFEPGFKGQIPARQALAESINTAAIRVLDYAGIDRTRNLARRLGISEPIPHDLSIALGTSDVNLLEMVGAYAVFANGGYGVIPHTVERVTDTSGKVLYQRQGGGPGIVAPAADIAELNVMMQDVIAYGTGKAAKLDRPAAGKTGTSQDYRNAWFIGFTADLATGVWFGNDDNSSMKKVTGGMLPAHAWHDYMIEAEARFPVRELPALAHASGAIAENGETSSRPVADQPTADAPSGDGGMIGRLLRSLSGG
;
A
#
# COMPACT_ATOMS: atom_id res chain seq x y z
N VAL A 1 69.17 22.35 -6.12
CA VAL A 1 68.00 21.68 -5.51
C VAL A 1 66.86 22.71 -5.33
N GLY A 2 67.02 23.91 -4.75
CA GLY A 2 65.98 24.90 -4.47
C GLY A 2 65.19 25.38 -5.71
N LYS A 3 65.86 25.64 -6.84
CA LYS A 3 65.20 26.04 -8.10
C LYS A 3 64.30 24.97 -8.67
N TRP A 4 64.70 23.70 -8.58
CA TRP A 4 63.88 22.58 -9.10
C TRP A 4 62.65 22.31 -8.21
N ILE A 5 62.75 22.52 -6.89
CA ILE A 5 61.59 22.45 -5.97
C ILE A 5 60.58 23.57 -6.28
N LEU A 6 61.10 24.79 -6.55
CA LEU A 6 60.24 25.91 -6.92
C LEU A 6 59.51 25.67 -8.26
N VAL A 7 60.28 25.16 -9.28
CA VAL A 7 59.70 24.82 -10.60
C VAL A 7 58.66 23.70 -10.48
N ALA A 8 58.94 22.64 -9.73
CA ALA A 8 58.00 21.56 -9.47
C ALA A 8 56.75 22.07 -8.74
N GLY A 9 56.91 23.00 -7.78
CA GLY A 9 55.78 23.65 -7.09
C GLY A 9 54.90 24.46 -8.05
N ILE A 10 55.50 25.25 -8.96
CA ILE A 10 54.75 26.02 -9.96
C ILE A 10 53.95 25.10 -10.90
N TRP A 11 54.58 24.03 -11.40
CA TRP A 11 53.90 23.05 -12.26
C TRP A 11 52.80 22.29 -11.50
N GLY A 12 53.02 21.98 -10.22
CA GLY A 12 51.99 21.38 -9.36
C GLY A 12 50.76 22.29 -9.18
N VAL A 13 51.00 23.59 -8.94
CA VAL A 13 49.94 24.59 -8.84
C VAL A 13 49.22 24.77 -10.18
N ALA A 14 49.97 24.87 -11.30
CA ALA A 14 49.40 24.98 -12.64
C ALA A 14 48.52 23.75 -12.98
N GLY A 15 49.03 22.55 -12.71
CA GLY A 15 48.28 21.30 -12.90
C GLY A 15 47.00 21.25 -12.05
N LEU A 16 47.08 21.71 -10.79
CA LEU A 16 45.89 21.81 -9.90
C LEU A 16 44.89 22.83 -10.45
N CYS A 17 45.35 24.00 -10.93
CA CYS A 17 44.46 25.01 -11.54
C CYS A 17 43.76 24.48 -12.79
N VAL A 18 44.43 23.75 -13.65
CA VAL A 18 43.84 23.11 -14.83
C VAL A 18 42.82 22.05 -14.42
N LEU A 19 43.12 21.20 -13.44
CA LEU A 19 42.20 20.20 -12.90
C LEU A 19 40.94 20.86 -12.33
N LEU A 20 41.12 21.93 -11.54
CA LEU A 20 40.01 22.70 -10.98
C LEU A 20 39.17 23.35 -12.08
N ALA A 21 39.79 23.90 -13.14
CA ALA A 21 39.08 24.50 -14.27
C ALA A 21 38.25 23.45 -15.05
N ILE A 22 38.79 22.25 -15.27
CA ILE A 22 38.07 21.15 -15.92
C ILE A 22 36.87 20.73 -15.06
N TYR A 23 37.02 20.61 -13.74
CA TYR A 23 35.88 20.24 -12.88
C TYR A 23 34.91 21.38 -12.67
N ALA A 24 35.34 22.64 -12.76
CA ALA A 24 34.49 23.81 -12.70
C ALA A 24 33.62 23.96 -13.97
N SER A 25 34.10 23.53 -15.14
CA SER A 25 33.33 23.57 -16.39
C SER A 25 32.13 22.61 -16.42
N ASP A 26 32.19 21.54 -15.62
CA ASP A 26 31.11 20.55 -15.48
C ASP A 26 30.11 20.91 -14.34
N LEU A 27 30.22 22.10 -13.71
CA LEU A 27 29.36 22.46 -12.60
C LEU A 27 28.01 22.97 -13.12
N PRO A 28 26.90 22.57 -12.46
CA PRO A 28 25.58 23.11 -12.73
C PRO A 28 25.48 24.60 -12.34
N ASP A 29 24.56 25.33 -12.99
CA ASP A 29 24.32 26.72 -12.72
C ASP A 29 23.64 26.92 -11.35
N VAL A 30 24.34 27.60 -10.43
CA VAL A 30 23.85 27.89 -9.07
C VAL A 30 22.77 28.97 -9.01
N HIS A 31 22.53 29.73 -10.09
CA HIS A 31 21.47 30.75 -10.15
C HIS A 31 20.05 30.14 -10.12
N GLN A 32 19.92 28.84 -10.32
CA GLN A 32 18.64 28.12 -10.29
C GLN A 32 18.23 27.61 -8.89
N VAL A 33 18.76 28.17 -7.81
CA VAL A 33 18.41 27.76 -6.43
C VAL A 33 16.89 27.83 -6.14
N GLY A 34 16.15 28.67 -6.85
CA GLY A 34 14.68 28.76 -6.77
C GLY A 34 13.89 27.81 -7.66
N GLY A 35 14.54 27.13 -8.63
CA GLY A 35 13.88 26.37 -9.72
C GLY A 35 14.06 24.87 -9.71
N LEU A 36 14.41 24.24 -8.58
CA LEU A 36 14.58 22.79 -8.54
C LEU A 36 13.26 22.08 -8.77
N LYS A 37 13.30 21.11 -9.69
CA LYS A 37 12.19 20.17 -9.92
C LYS A 37 11.88 19.49 -8.59
N LYS A 38 10.82 19.98 -7.92
CA LYS A 38 10.19 19.26 -6.81
C LYS A 38 9.77 17.89 -7.33
N ARG A 39 10.02 16.83 -6.57
CA ARG A 39 9.22 15.63 -6.78
C ARG A 39 7.81 15.98 -6.31
N PRO A 40 6.79 15.77 -7.15
CA PRO A 40 5.43 16.12 -6.80
C PRO A 40 5.03 15.54 -5.46
N GLY A 41 4.48 16.36 -4.60
CA GLY A 41 3.85 15.91 -3.36
C GLY A 41 2.52 15.23 -3.68
N ILE A 42 2.32 14.01 -3.19
CA ILE A 42 1.08 13.28 -3.34
C ILE A 42 0.48 13.08 -1.96
N THR A 43 -0.70 13.64 -1.73
CA THR A 43 -1.46 13.44 -0.50
C THR A 43 -2.62 12.52 -0.78
N LEU A 44 -2.71 11.40 -0.07
CA LEU A 44 -3.86 10.50 -0.10
C LEU A 44 -4.77 10.82 1.08
N ILE A 45 -6.06 10.98 0.81
CA ILE A 45 -7.08 11.22 1.84
C ILE A 45 -8.15 10.13 1.77
N ALA A 46 -8.66 9.76 2.94
CA ALA A 46 -9.78 8.85 3.13
C ALA A 46 -11.12 9.50 2.75
N VAL A 47 -12.20 8.73 2.85
CA VAL A 47 -13.57 9.23 2.58
C VAL A 47 -13.99 10.38 3.50
N ASP A 48 -13.47 10.42 4.73
CA ASP A 48 -13.76 11.45 5.74
C ASP A 48 -12.79 12.65 5.69
N GLY A 49 -11.84 12.66 4.73
CA GLY A 49 -10.81 13.68 4.59
C GLY A 49 -9.55 13.44 5.43
N THR A 50 -9.52 12.40 6.26
CA THR A 50 -8.31 12.01 7.02
C THR A 50 -7.17 11.69 6.06
N VAL A 51 -5.96 12.18 6.34
CA VAL A 51 -4.77 11.87 5.55
C VAL A 51 -4.34 10.43 5.82
N LEU A 52 -4.36 9.60 4.78
CA LEU A 52 -3.93 8.19 4.82
C LEU A 52 -2.45 8.03 4.55
N ALA A 53 -1.91 8.80 3.64
CA ALA A 53 -0.50 8.76 3.28
C ALA A 53 -0.09 10.07 2.60
N ARG A 54 1.20 10.35 2.70
CA ARG A 54 1.86 11.35 1.86
C ARG A 54 3.05 10.71 1.20
N SER A 55 3.22 10.92 -0.10
CA SER A 55 4.34 10.42 -0.90
C SER A 55 4.92 11.56 -1.72
N GLY A 56 6.15 11.37 -2.19
CA GLY A 56 6.92 12.45 -2.80
C GLY A 56 7.74 13.17 -1.74
N ASP A 57 8.36 14.27 -2.16
CA ASP A 57 9.05 15.12 -1.22
C ASP A 57 7.99 15.82 -0.35
N LEU A 58 7.81 15.33 0.88
CA LEU A 58 7.01 16.03 1.88
C LEU A 58 7.75 17.32 2.23
N TYR A 59 7.46 18.39 1.51
CA TYR A 59 7.87 19.73 1.90
C TYR A 59 6.78 20.30 2.80
N GLY A 60 7.19 20.74 3.98
CA GLY A 60 6.42 21.67 4.79
C GLY A 60 6.37 23.06 4.13
N ASN A 61 5.90 24.05 4.86
CA ASN A 61 6.04 25.44 4.43
C ASN A 61 7.51 25.76 4.24
N THR A 62 7.82 26.57 3.23
CA THR A 62 9.16 27.12 3.09
C THR A 62 9.33 28.22 4.12
N LEU A 63 10.06 27.92 5.20
CA LEU A 63 10.32 28.85 6.29
C LEU A 63 11.73 29.42 6.16
N SER A 64 11.86 30.75 6.29
CA SER A 64 13.16 31.40 6.42
C SER A 64 13.76 31.15 7.80
N VAL A 65 15.08 31.31 7.93
CA VAL A 65 15.77 31.19 9.23
C VAL A 65 15.14 32.11 10.28
N ALA A 66 14.66 33.29 9.89
CA ALA A 66 14.04 34.26 10.78
C ALA A 66 12.64 33.83 11.31
N GLU A 67 11.96 32.92 10.61
CA GLU A 67 10.65 32.38 11.00
C GLU A 67 10.78 31.13 11.89
N LEU A 68 11.96 30.50 11.89
CA LEU A 68 12.22 29.29 12.69
C LEU A 68 12.58 29.63 14.13
N PRO A 69 12.29 28.72 15.09
CA PRO A 69 12.76 28.88 16.46
C PRO A 69 14.29 29.02 16.50
N PRO A 70 14.85 30.00 17.22
CA PRO A 70 16.30 30.14 17.34
C PRO A 70 17.00 28.87 17.81
N ASN A 71 16.36 28.09 18.69
CA ASN A 71 16.88 26.81 19.19
C ASN A 71 17.07 25.77 18.07
N LEU A 72 16.20 25.73 17.04
CA LEU A 72 16.36 24.81 15.91
C LEU A 72 17.57 25.19 15.06
N VAL A 73 17.69 26.48 14.76
CA VAL A 73 18.82 27.02 13.99
C VAL A 73 20.15 26.74 14.74
N HIS A 74 20.19 27.05 16.04
CA HIS A 74 21.36 26.80 16.89
C HIS A 74 21.71 25.31 17.00
N ALA A 75 20.70 24.44 17.16
CA ALA A 75 20.91 22.99 17.22
C ALA A 75 21.56 22.44 15.95
N VAL A 76 21.08 22.86 14.76
CA VAL A 76 21.64 22.44 13.48
C VAL A 76 23.07 22.98 13.30
N VAL A 77 23.29 24.24 13.57
CA VAL A 77 24.63 24.87 13.46
C VAL A 77 25.60 24.22 14.44
N ALA A 78 25.23 24.05 15.71
CA ALA A 78 26.10 23.48 16.73
C ALA A 78 26.57 22.05 16.41
N ILE A 79 25.67 21.20 15.87
CA ILE A 79 25.99 19.78 15.67
C ILE A 79 26.63 19.50 14.30
N GLU A 80 26.27 20.25 13.26
CA GLU A 80 26.73 20.00 11.88
C GLU A 80 27.93 20.90 11.48
N ASP A 81 27.89 22.18 11.86
CA ASP A 81 28.87 23.17 11.40
C ASP A 81 28.95 24.38 12.34
N HIS A 82 29.50 24.19 13.58
CA HIS A 82 29.54 25.23 14.62
C HIS A 82 30.24 26.52 14.20
N ARG A 83 31.07 26.49 13.11
CA ARG A 83 31.73 27.66 12.53
C ARG A 83 31.05 28.21 11.28
N PHE A 84 29.84 27.78 10.98
CA PHE A 84 29.10 28.10 9.74
C PHE A 84 29.17 29.60 9.38
N TYR A 85 28.95 30.47 10.32
CA TYR A 85 28.96 31.92 10.11
C TYR A 85 30.37 32.52 9.97
N HIS A 86 31.45 31.74 10.21
CA HIS A 86 32.84 32.21 10.26
C HIS A 86 33.73 31.69 9.13
N HIS A 87 33.24 30.91 8.20
CA HIS A 87 33.99 30.43 7.03
C HIS A 87 33.23 30.75 5.74
N PHE A 88 33.91 30.58 4.58
CA PHE A 88 33.35 30.86 3.26
C PHE A 88 33.20 29.53 2.47
N GLY A 89 32.12 28.81 2.69
CA GLY A 89 31.72 27.58 1.99
C GLY A 89 32.51 26.32 2.39
N VAL A 90 33.79 26.45 2.70
CA VAL A 90 34.67 25.38 3.16
C VAL A 90 35.33 25.81 4.47
N ASP A 91 35.43 24.93 5.45
CA ASP A 91 36.13 25.18 6.72
C ASP A 91 37.45 24.39 6.80
N PRO A 92 38.61 24.96 6.39
CA PRO A 92 39.88 24.28 6.48
C PRO A 92 40.32 23.93 7.90
N ILE A 93 39.94 24.75 8.89
CA ILE A 93 40.25 24.53 10.31
C ILE A 93 39.42 23.36 10.86
N GLY A 94 38.13 23.35 10.54
CA GLY A 94 37.24 22.24 10.90
C GLY A 94 37.66 20.92 10.25
N LEU A 95 38.07 20.95 8.98
CA LEU A 95 38.60 19.78 8.28
C LEU A 95 39.87 19.23 8.94
N ALA A 96 40.85 20.11 9.24
CA ALA A 96 42.08 19.71 9.92
C ALA A 96 41.78 19.11 11.31
N ARG A 97 40.89 19.72 12.08
CA ARG A 97 40.45 19.19 13.38
C ARG A 97 39.79 17.81 13.24
N ALA A 98 38.88 17.65 12.27
CA ALA A 98 38.20 16.38 12.03
C ALA A 98 39.19 15.27 11.65
N LEU A 99 40.20 15.58 10.81
CA LEU A 99 41.27 14.65 10.46
C LEU A 99 42.08 14.20 11.67
N ILE A 100 42.48 15.12 12.56
CA ILE A 100 43.24 14.81 13.78
C ILE A 100 42.40 13.92 14.74
N ILE A 101 41.10 14.25 14.95
CA ILE A 101 40.24 13.49 15.82
C ILE A 101 40.01 12.08 15.28
N ASN A 102 39.71 11.95 13.99
CA ASN A 102 39.48 10.64 13.35
C ASN A 102 40.77 9.80 13.32
N ALA A 103 41.94 10.42 13.09
CA ALA A 103 43.21 9.71 13.16
C ALA A 103 43.53 9.19 14.58
N ARG A 104 43.15 9.93 15.64
CA ARG A 104 43.36 9.50 17.03
C ARG A 104 42.36 8.42 17.49
N SER A 105 41.13 8.48 16.99
CA SER A 105 40.06 7.52 17.37
C SER A 105 40.11 6.22 16.56
N GLY A 106 40.84 6.18 15.44
CA GLY A 106 40.86 5.03 14.53
C GLY A 106 39.58 4.79 13.74
N VAL A 107 38.52 5.59 13.97
CA VAL A 107 37.22 5.53 13.30
C VAL A 107 36.75 6.93 12.95
N THR A 108 35.85 7.04 11.96
CA THR A 108 35.29 8.35 11.56
C THR A 108 34.26 8.80 12.61
N VAL A 109 34.70 9.63 13.56
CA VAL A 109 33.87 10.19 14.65
C VAL A 109 33.26 11.52 14.22
N GLN A 110 34.04 12.39 13.54
CA GLN A 110 33.64 13.74 13.16
C GLN A 110 33.67 13.92 11.63
N GLY A 111 32.58 14.50 11.07
CA GLY A 111 32.51 14.93 9.67
C GLY A 111 33.25 16.27 9.47
N GLY A 112 33.89 16.42 8.32
CA GLY A 112 34.58 17.67 7.95
C GLY A 112 33.85 18.43 6.81
N SER A 113 32.60 18.14 6.53
CA SER A 113 31.81 18.83 5.49
C SER A 113 30.97 19.94 6.10
N THR A 114 30.98 21.13 5.50
CA THR A 114 30.18 22.28 5.94
C THR A 114 28.71 22.13 5.52
N LEU A 115 27.82 22.90 6.15
CA LEU A 115 26.39 22.99 5.76
C LEU A 115 26.24 23.43 4.30
N THR A 116 27.09 24.35 3.82
CA THR A 116 27.08 24.79 2.43
C THR A 116 27.47 23.66 1.46
N GLN A 117 28.47 22.83 1.82
CA GLN A 117 28.84 21.64 1.03
C GLN A 117 27.71 20.59 1.03
N GLN A 118 27.03 20.41 2.15
CA GLN A 118 25.89 19.50 2.25
C GLN A 118 24.72 19.99 1.38
N LEU A 119 24.44 21.29 1.39
CA LEU A 119 23.44 21.90 0.51
C LEU A 119 23.81 21.69 -0.96
N ALA A 120 25.05 22.01 -1.35
CA ALA A 120 25.56 21.81 -2.71
C ALA A 120 25.39 20.36 -3.17
N LYS A 121 25.74 19.40 -2.31
CA LYS A 121 25.57 17.97 -2.58
C LYS A 121 24.10 17.62 -2.82
N ASN A 122 23.21 18.05 -1.92
CA ASN A 122 21.78 17.68 -1.95
C ASN A 122 21.05 18.33 -3.15
N MET A 123 21.54 19.47 -3.63
CA MET A 123 20.91 20.22 -4.72
C MET A 123 21.38 19.83 -6.10
N PHE A 124 22.67 19.60 -6.28
CA PHE A 124 23.30 19.61 -7.59
C PHE A 124 24.03 18.32 -7.96
N LEU A 125 24.26 17.41 -7.02
CA LEU A 125 25.12 16.26 -7.24
C LEU A 125 24.40 14.93 -7.03
N THR A 126 24.90 13.89 -7.72
CA THR A 126 24.38 12.52 -7.58
C THR A 126 24.91 11.84 -6.30
N PRO A 127 24.23 10.80 -5.77
CA PRO A 127 24.62 10.12 -4.53
C PRO A 127 25.96 9.36 -4.57
N GLN A 128 26.60 9.21 -5.74
CA GLN A 128 27.84 8.44 -5.90
C GLN A 128 28.98 9.01 -5.08
N ARG A 129 29.69 8.16 -4.32
CA ARG A 129 30.80 8.55 -3.45
C ARG A 129 32.13 8.53 -4.23
N THR A 130 32.46 9.62 -4.92
CA THR A 130 33.72 9.76 -5.68
C THR A 130 34.50 10.99 -5.22
N PHE A 131 35.85 10.97 -5.47
CA PHE A 131 36.68 12.14 -5.19
C PHE A 131 36.30 13.34 -6.08
N LYS A 132 35.92 13.09 -7.34
CA LYS A 132 35.40 14.12 -8.26
C LYS A 132 34.21 14.86 -7.62
N ARG A 133 33.24 14.12 -7.12
CA ARG A 133 32.06 14.69 -6.45
C ARG A 133 32.45 15.54 -5.23
N LYS A 134 33.43 15.09 -4.41
CA LYS A 134 33.82 15.84 -3.21
C LYS A 134 34.49 17.17 -3.55
N LEU A 135 35.22 17.21 -4.64
CA LEU A 135 35.82 18.44 -5.16
C LEU A 135 34.72 19.38 -5.74
N GLN A 136 33.76 18.82 -6.48
CA GLN A 136 32.60 19.58 -6.97
C GLN A 136 31.74 20.16 -5.83
N GLU A 137 31.56 19.43 -4.73
CA GLU A 137 30.89 19.96 -3.51
C GLU A 137 31.59 21.21 -2.99
N ALA A 138 32.92 21.19 -2.90
CA ALA A 138 33.68 22.32 -2.40
C ALA A 138 33.61 23.53 -3.36
N LEU A 139 33.72 23.32 -4.67
CA LEU A 139 33.62 24.38 -5.67
C LEU A 139 32.20 25.01 -5.70
N LEU A 140 31.17 24.18 -5.66
CA LEU A 140 29.78 24.65 -5.58
C LEU A 140 29.50 25.40 -4.27
N ALA A 141 30.06 24.93 -3.15
CA ALA A 141 29.93 25.63 -1.87
C ALA A 141 30.53 27.05 -1.92
N LEU A 142 31.71 27.21 -2.54
CA LEU A 142 32.33 28.52 -2.74
C LEU A 142 31.48 29.41 -3.66
N GLN A 143 30.86 28.86 -4.71
CA GLN A 143 29.96 29.60 -5.57
C GLN A 143 28.70 30.02 -4.83
N LEU A 144 28.07 29.13 -4.06
CA LEU A 144 26.87 29.47 -3.27
C LEU A 144 27.14 30.62 -2.31
N GLU A 145 28.26 30.60 -1.59
CA GLU A 145 28.65 31.69 -0.65
C GLU A 145 28.96 33.03 -1.35
N ARG A 146 29.26 32.99 -2.64
CA ARG A 146 29.48 34.22 -3.43
C ARG A 146 28.14 34.92 -3.79
N TYR A 147 27.07 34.14 -3.99
CA TYR A 147 25.80 34.64 -4.48
C TYR A 147 24.72 34.75 -3.41
N TYR A 148 24.83 34.00 -2.32
CA TYR A 148 23.83 33.91 -1.26
C TYR A 148 24.41 34.24 0.11
N THR A 149 23.60 34.87 0.96
CA THR A 149 23.96 35.09 2.36
C THR A 149 23.94 33.77 3.17
N LYS A 150 24.58 33.76 4.32
CA LYS A 150 24.56 32.61 5.24
C LYS A 150 23.14 32.16 5.58
N ASP A 151 22.25 33.11 5.88
CA ASP A 151 20.86 32.81 6.21
C ASP A 151 20.07 32.28 5.01
N GLN A 152 20.38 32.74 3.79
CA GLN A 152 19.77 32.17 2.58
C GLN A 152 20.25 30.74 2.32
N ILE A 153 21.53 30.44 2.55
CA ILE A 153 22.10 29.10 2.43
C ILE A 153 21.48 28.18 3.46
N LEU A 154 21.40 28.61 4.72
CA LEU A 154 20.80 27.83 5.80
C LEU A 154 19.29 27.62 5.59
N THR A 155 18.56 28.65 5.14
CA THR A 155 17.17 28.52 4.69
C THR A 155 17.02 27.45 3.62
N GLY A 156 17.86 27.49 2.58
CA GLY A 156 17.86 26.49 1.53
C GLY A 156 18.14 25.07 2.03
N TYR A 157 19.04 24.93 3.00
CA TYR A 157 19.40 23.67 3.61
C TYR A 157 18.25 23.10 4.46
N LEU A 158 17.72 23.90 5.40
CA LEU A 158 16.69 23.49 6.35
C LEU A 158 15.36 23.11 5.68
N ASN A 159 15.05 23.71 4.52
CA ASN A 159 13.85 23.37 3.76
C ASN A 159 14.02 22.16 2.82
N ARG A 160 15.23 21.58 2.70
CA ARG A 160 15.50 20.53 1.69
C ARG A 160 16.12 19.26 2.22
N VAL A 161 16.76 19.34 3.38
CA VAL A 161 17.47 18.19 3.93
C VAL A 161 16.49 17.05 4.25
N TYR A 162 16.85 15.84 3.87
CA TYR A 162 16.07 14.65 4.21
C TYR A 162 16.23 14.31 5.69
N LEU A 163 15.10 14.16 6.38
CA LEU A 163 15.02 13.96 7.83
C LEU A 163 14.33 12.64 8.23
N GLY A 164 14.18 11.71 7.29
CA GLY A 164 13.55 10.41 7.55
C GLY A 164 12.05 10.42 7.30
N ALA A 165 11.42 9.23 7.31
CA ALA A 165 9.98 9.04 7.11
C ALA A 165 9.39 9.79 5.89
N GLY A 166 10.19 9.97 4.82
CA GLY A 166 9.78 10.73 3.63
C GLY A 166 9.81 12.24 3.79
N ALA A 167 10.16 12.78 4.96
CA ALA A 167 10.15 14.22 5.25
C ALA A 167 11.42 14.90 4.70
N PHE A 168 11.20 15.92 3.87
CA PHE A 168 12.24 16.82 3.36
C PHE A 168 12.00 18.23 3.91
N GLY A 169 12.98 18.75 4.63
CA GLY A 169 12.93 19.99 5.38
C GLY A 169 12.36 19.87 6.78
N VAL A 170 12.72 20.85 7.62
CA VAL A 170 12.45 20.82 9.06
C VAL A 170 10.96 20.93 9.38
N ASP A 171 10.18 21.68 8.57
CA ASP A 171 8.74 21.82 8.80
C ASP A 171 7.99 20.51 8.49
N ALA A 172 8.33 19.84 7.38
CA ALA A 172 7.80 18.53 7.08
C ALA A 172 8.14 17.50 8.16
N ALA A 173 9.37 17.53 8.68
CA ALA A 173 9.80 16.64 9.75
C ALA A 173 9.04 16.92 11.07
N ALA A 174 8.85 18.19 11.43
CA ALA A 174 8.09 18.60 12.61
C ALA A 174 6.64 18.12 12.54
N ILE A 175 5.97 18.32 11.40
CA ILE A 175 4.61 17.82 11.16
C ILE A 175 4.58 16.29 11.20
N THR A 176 5.56 15.63 10.58
CA THR A 176 5.61 14.15 10.51
C THR A 176 5.81 13.52 11.87
N TYR A 177 6.72 14.05 12.69
CA TYR A 177 7.08 13.44 13.97
C TYR A 177 6.24 13.95 15.14
N PHE A 178 5.90 15.25 15.15
CA PHE A 178 5.27 15.90 16.31
C PHE A 178 3.87 16.45 16.02
N GLY A 179 3.40 16.44 14.75
CA GLY A 179 2.06 16.90 14.37
C GLY A 179 1.85 18.40 14.43
N LYS A 180 2.93 19.19 14.51
CA LYS A 180 2.91 20.65 14.61
C LYS A 180 3.95 21.27 13.67
N PRO A 181 3.78 22.55 13.27
CA PRO A 181 4.74 23.22 12.40
C PRO A 181 6.08 23.43 13.12
N ALA A 182 7.17 23.54 12.33
CA ALA A 182 8.52 23.73 12.88
C ALA A 182 8.65 24.99 13.75
N THR A 183 7.78 25.99 13.53
CA THR A 183 7.73 27.24 14.32
C THR A 183 7.32 27.05 15.78
N GLU A 184 6.73 25.89 16.12
CA GLU A 184 6.21 25.57 17.46
C GLU A 184 7.05 24.51 18.21
N LEU A 185 8.22 24.15 17.66
CA LEU A 185 9.10 23.15 18.27
C LEU A 185 9.71 23.68 19.57
N ASP A 186 9.69 22.85 20.62
CA ASP A 186 10.43 23.10 21.84
C ASP A 186 11.92 22.71 21.71
N LEU A 187 12.71 22.91 22.78
CA LEU A 187 14.15 22.69 22.75
C LEU A 187 14.50 21.21 22.54
N GLN A 188 13.79 20.28 23.18
CA GLN A 188 14.03 18.84 23.04
C GLN A 188 13.71 18.38 21.61
N GLU A 189 12.58 18.81 21.06
CA GLU A 189 12.18 18.50 19.69
C GLU A 189 13.13 19.10 18.64
N CYS A 190 13.60 20.34 18.86
CA CYS A 190 14.64 20.95 18.03
C CYS A 190 15.92 20.10 18.01
N ALA A 191 16.34 19.59 19.17
CA ALA A 191 17.52 18.73 19.28
C ALA A 191 17.32 17.37 18.59
N ILE A 192 16.11 16.79 18.68
CA ILE A 192 15.77 15.54 17.96
C ILE A 192 15.83 15.78 16.45
N ILE A 193 15.18 16.83 15.92
CA ILE A 193 15.21 17.15 14.47
C ILE A 193 16.66 17.36 13.99
N ALA A 194 17.47 18.11 14.70
CA ALA A 194 18.88 18.30 14.36
C ALA A 194 19.68 16.99 14.43
N GLY A 195 19.34 16.12 15.37
CA GLY A 195 19.95 14.80 15.53
C GLY A 195 19.74 13.86 14.33
N LEU A 196 18.62 14.00 13.62
CA LEU A 196 18.29 13.22 12.41
C LEU A 196 19.26 13.45 11.25
N LEU A 197 19.87 14.63 11.15
CA LEU A 197 20.75 15.00 10.03
C LEU A 197 21.90 14.01 9.81
N LYS A 198 22.43 13.39 10.86
CA LYS A 198 23.53 12.42 10.77
C LYS A 198 23.13 11.12 10.10
N ALA A 199 21.97 10.57 10.44
CA ALA A 199 21.46 9.30 9.91
C ALA A 199 19.94 9.21 10.16
N PRO A 200 19.11 9.78 9.28
CA PRO A 200 17.67 9.95 9.49
C PRO A 200 16.93 8.64 9.78
N SER A 201 17.27 7.55 9.08
CA SER A 201 16.64 6.25 9.29
C SER A 201 17.04 5.59 10.62
N LYS A 202 18.26 5.85 11.11
CA LYS A 202 18.77 5.25 12.35
C LYS A 202 18.24 5.95 13.60
N TYR A 203 18.10 7.27 13.53
CA TYR A 203 17.71 8.11 14.66
C TYR A 203 16.27 8.59 14.56
N SER A 204 15.45 7.95 13.73
CA SER A 204 14.03 8.27 13.59
C SER A 204 13.27 8.01 14.89
N PRO A 205 12.66 9.03 15.50
CA PRO A 205 11.88 8.85 16.73
C PRO A 205 10.63 7.99 16.52
N ALA A 206 10.18 7.82 15.28
CA ALA A 206 9.08 6.93 14.92
C ALA A 206 9.46 5.44 15.00
N THR A 207 10.76 5.13 14.87
CA THR A 207 11.27 3.74 14.86
C THR A 207 11.94 3.38 16.17
N ASP A 208 12.74 4.32 16.73
CA ASP A 208 13.53 4.11 17.94
C ASP A 208 13.68 5.44 18.68
N MET A 209 12.77 5.69 19.63
CA MET A 209 12.75 6.91 20.44
C MET A 209 13.98 7.01 21.34
N ASP A 210 14.48 5.90 21.89
CA ASP A 210 15.63 5.91 22.79
C ASP A 210 16.90 6.30 22.03
N ALA A 211 17.10 5.78 20.81
CA ALA A 211 18.19 6.19 19.93
C ALA A 211 18.08 7.66 19.49
N ALA A 212 16.86 8.16 19.27
CA ALA A 212 16.62 9.56 18.95
C ALA A 212 16.99 10.48 20.11
N LEU A 213 16.55 10.16 21.33
CA LEU A 213 16.86 10.92 22.55
C LEU A 213 18.36 10.90 22.89
N ALA A 214 19.00 9.73 22.80
CA ALA A 214 20.46 9.63 22.98
C ALA A 214 21.24 10.47 21.95
N ARG A 215 20.72 10.62 20.73
CA ARG A 215 21.31 11.51 19.71
C ARG A 215 21.01 12.98 20.01
N ALA A 216 19.80 13.31 20.47
CA ALA A 216 19.41 14.66 20.88
C ALA A 216 20.25 15.17 22.06
N GLU A 217 20.62 14.30 23.02
CA GLU A 217 21.54 14.63 24.11
C GLU A 217 22.88 15.17 23.58
N LEU A 218 23.46 14.53 22.54
CA LEU A 218 24.70 15.01 21.90
C LEU A 218 24.51 16.37 21.20
N VAL A 219 23.31 16.65 20.69
CA VAL A 219 22.99 17.96 20.12
C VAL A 219 22.89 19.02 21.20
N LEU A 220 22.18 18.75 22.30
CA LEU A 220 22.05 19.65 23.44
C LEU A 220 23.42 19.96 24.07
N GLN A 221 24.28 18.94 24.20
CA GLN A 221 25.66 19.14 24.66
C GLN A 221 26.47 20.04 23.70
N ALA A 222 26.30 19.88 22.38
CA ALA A 222 26.94 20.76 21.40
C ALA A 222 26.42 22.21 21.51
N MET A 223 25.10 22.40 21.67
CA MET A 223 24.49 23.73 21.87
C MET A 223 25.01 24.40 23.15
N HIS A 224 25.14 23.64 24.22
CA HIS A 224 25.68 24.14 25.49
C HIS A 224 27.15 24.54 25.35
N ASN A 225 27.99 23.71 24.73
CA ASN A 225 29.39 24.00 24.50
C ASN A 225 29.63 25.27 23.66
N GLU A 226 28.73 25.58 22.75
CA GLU A 226 28.76 26.81 21.94
C GLU A 226 28.07 28.01 22.62
N GLY A 227 27.53 27.81 23.86
CA GLY A 227 26.88 28.87 24.63
C GLY A 227 25.48 29.29 24.16
N TYR A 228 24.83 28.47 23.34
CA TYR A 228 23.48 28.72 22.85
C TYR A 228 22.40 28.44 23.90
N ILE A 229 22.68 27.53 24.85
CA ILE A 229 21.77 27.20 25.96
C ILE A 229 22.55 27.15 27.26
N THR A 230 21.85 27.40 28.38
CA THR A 230 22.38 27.32 29.74
C THR A 230 22.32 25.90 30.30
N ASP A 231 23.06 25.63 31.41
CA ASP A 231 22.97 24.35 32.14
C ASP A 231 21.53 23.99 32.53
N ALA A 232 20.75 24.99 32.98
CA ALA A 232 19.36 24.78 33.37
C ALA A 232 18.49 24.35 32.17
N GLN A 233 18.61 25.04 31.04
CA GLN A 233 17.87 24.69 29.83
C GLN A 233 18.25 23.31 29.27
N MET A 234 19.54 22.95 29.34
CA MET A 234 19.99 21.62 28.94
C MET A 234 19.41 20.55 29.87
N LEU A 235 19.45 20.77 31.18
CA LEU A 235 18.90 19.82 32.15
C LEU A 235 17.39 19.65 32.00
N ASP A 236 16.65 20.75 31.81
CA ASP A 236 15.20 20.72 31.57
C ASP A 236 14.86 19.91 30.32
N ALA A 237 15.59 20.12 29.22
CA ALA A 237 15.37 19.37 27.98
C ALA A 237 15.73 17.88 28.11
N LEU A 238 16.76 17.52 28.88
CA LEU A 238 17.16 16.13 29.11
C LEU A 238 16.21 15.38 30.07
N THR A 239 15.57 16.09 30.98
CA THR A 239 14.64 15.49 31.98
C THR A 239 13.18 15.60 31.56
N ALA A 240 12.88 16.31 30.50
CA ALA A 240 11.54 16.38 29.91
C ALA A 240 11.04 14.99 29.49
N ALA A 241 9.74 14.78 29.62
CA ALA A 241 9.13 13.56 29.09
C ALA A 241 9.38 13.45 27.56
N PRO A 242 9.61 12.25 27.03
CA PRO A 242 9.72 12.06 25.59
C PRO A 242 8.54 12.70 24.84
N PRO A 243 8.76 13.39 23.72
CA PRO A 243 7.68 14.03 22.99
C PRO A 243 6.69 12.97 22.49
N GLN A 244 5.40 13.32 22.55
CA GLN A 244 4.38 12.45 22.01
C GLN A 244 4.53 12.41 20.48
N MET A 245 4.77 11.19 19.97
CA MET A 245 4.83 11.00 18.53
C MET A 245 3.47 11.26 17.90
N HIS A 246 3.46 12.16 16.95
CA HIS A 246 2.32 12.25 16.05
C HIS A 246 2.30 10.95 15.24
N ARG A 247 1.34 10.08 15.56
CA ARG A 247 0.94 9.01 14.66
C ARG A 247 -0.12 9.64 13.74
N PRO A 248 0.23 10.06 12.53
CA PRO A 248 -0.80 10.29 11.53
C PRO A 248 -1.62 9.00 11.51
N GLY A 249 -2.90 9.03 11.18
CA GLY A 249 -3.75 7.84 11.06
C GLY A 249 -3.25 6.83 10.00
N ILE A 250 -1.99 6.94 9.61
CA ILE A 250 -1.22 6.12 8.67
C ILE A 250 -0.63 4.98 9.48
N THR A 251 -1.34 3.86 9.45
CA THR A 251 -0.78 2.59 9.87
C THR A 251 0.18 2.08 8.80
N GLU A 252 1.10 1.18 9.14
CA GLU A 252 1.97 0.54 8.14
C GLU A 252 1.17 -0.19 7.06
N GLY A 253 0.01 -0.74 7.41
CA GLY A 253 -0.91 -1.38 6.48
C GLY A 253 -1.48 -0.42 5.42
N SER A 254 -1.70 0.85 5.76
CA SER A 254 -2.17 1.89 4.82
C SER A 254 -1.18 2.17 3.68
N ARG A 255 0.09 1.77 3.79
CA ARG A 255 1.09 1.91 2.73
C ARG A 255 0.82 1.03 1.53
N TYR A 256 0.29 -0.17 1.73
CA TYR A 256 -0.14 -1.03 0.61
C TYR A 256 -1.24 -0.35 -0.23
N ILE A 257 -2.18 0.32 0.46
CA ILE A 257 -3.23 1.11 -0.19
C ILE A 257 -2.64 2.30 -0.93
N ALA A 258 -1.69 3.00 -0.29
CA ALA A 258 -1.06 4.19 -0.88
C ALA A 258 -0.37 3.86 -2.20
N ASP A 259 0.39 2.77 -2.24
CA ASP A 259 1.06 2.32 -3.46
C ASP A 259 0.04 1.97 -4.55
N TRP A 260 -1.01 1.23 -4.20
CA TRP A 260 -2.05 0.85 -5.16
C TRP A 260 -2.85 2.07 -5.64
N ALA A 261 -3.23 2.99 -4.75
CA ALA A 261 -3.92 4.23 -5.13
C ALA A 261 -3.07 5.12 -6.05
N MET A 262 -1.75 5.20 -5.80
CA MET A 262 -0.83 5.92 -6.68
C MET A 262 -0.74 5.29 -8.07
N GLN A 263 -0.66 3.96 -8.15
CA GLN A 263 -0.66 3.24 -9.43
C GLN A 263 -1.97 3.51 -10.21
N GLN A 264 -3.12 3.44 -9.55
CA GLN A 264 -4.40 3.78 -10.18
C GLN A 264 -4.45 5.24 -10.64
N ALA A 265 -4.03 6.18 -9.81
CA ALA A 265 -4.02 7.60 -10.17
C ALA A 265 -3.12 7.85 -11.40
N GLN A 266 -1.91 7.26 -11.44
CA GLN A 266 -1.03 7.35 -12.59
C GLN A 266 -1.64 6.75 -13.87
N ALA A 267 -2.39 5.66 -13.75
CA ALA A 267 -3.10 5.07 -14.88
C ALA A 267 -4.21 6.00 -15.42
N TYR A 268 -4.82 6.83 -14.56
CA TYR A 268 -5.90 7.75 -14.95
C TYR A 268 -5.41 9.11 -15.46
N ILE A 269 -4.38 9.70 -14.85
CA ILE A 269 -3.92 11.06 -15.17
C ILE A 269 -2.53 11.11 -15.83
N GLY A 270 -1.89 9.95 -16.03
CA GLY A 270 -0.52 9.87 -16.55
C GLY A 270 0.53 10.21 -15.49
N THR A 271 1.69 10.69 -15.95
CA THR A 271 2.79 11.07 -15.04
C THR A 271 2.37 12.22 -14.13
N ILE A 272 2.53 12.04 -12.83
CA ILE A 272 2.27 13.07 -11.82
C ILE A 272 3.47 14.02 -11.79
N ASP A 273 3.32 15.20 -12.38
CA ASP A 273 4.36 16.24 -12.50
C ASP A 273 4.16 17.45 -11.58
N ARG A 274 3.10 17.41 -10.75
CA ARG A 274 2.69 18.48 -9.83
C ARG A 274 2.10 17.90 -8.55
N ASP A 275 2.04 18.71 -7.51
CA ASP A 275 1.43 18.33 -6.25
C ASP A 275 -0.05 17.99 -6.46
N VAL A 276 -0.48 16.83 -5.96
CA VAL A 276 -1.86 16.36 -6.10
C VAL A 276 -2.42 15.82 -4.78
N THR A 277 -3.73 15.95 -4.62
CA THR A 277 -4.50 15.26 -3.59
C THR A 277 -5.34 14.17 -4.25
N ILE A 278 -5.18 12.95 -3.78
CA ILE A 278 -5.94 11.77 -4.22
C ILE A 278 -6.96 11.45 -3.14
N GLN A 279 -8.23 11.65 -3.44
CA GLN A 279 -9.33 11.22 -2.59
C GLN A 279 -9.60 9.74 -2.87
N THR A 280 -9.50 8.92 -1.82
CA THR A 280 -9.71 7.47 -1.89
C THR A 280 -11.08 7.08 -1.36
N THR A 281 -11.45 5.81 -1.62
CA THR A 281 -12.66 5.16 -1.09
C THR A 281 -12.46 4.57 0.30
N ILE A 282 -11.26 4.63 0.86
CA ILE A 282 -10.90 3.99 2.13
C ILE A 282 -11.65 4.61 3.30
N ASP A 283 -12.25 3.76 4.12
CA ASP A 283 -12.82 4.12 5.42
C ASP A 283 -11.76 3.86 6.52
N PRO A 284 -11.29 4.90 7.23
CA PRO A 284 -10.22 4.73 8.22
C PRO A 284 -10.60 3.84 9.40
N VAL A 285 -11.90 3.72 9.70
CA VAL A 285 -12.39 2.85 10.77
C VAL A 285 -12.32 1.40 10.32
N LEU A 286 -12.85 1.09 9.12
CA LEU A 286 -12.80 -0.26 8.55
C LEU A 286 -11.34 -0.71 8.32
N GLN A 287 -10.48 0.21 7.89
CA GLN A 287 -9.05 -0.07 7.70
C GLN A 287 -8.38 -0.48 9.01
N ARG A 288 -8.59 0.28 10.10
CA ARG A 288 -8.01 -0.06 11.41
C ARG A 288 -8.51 -1.41 11.95
N ILE A 289 -9.80 -1.71 11.77
CA ILE A 289 -10.36 -3.01 12.16
C ILE A 289 -9.69 -4.13 11.35
N ALA A 290 -9.55 -3.97 10.03
CA ALA A 290 -8.93 -4.95 9.15
C ALA A 290 -7.48 -5.26 9.55
N GLU A 291 -6.69 -4.22 9.80
CA GLU A 291 -5.31 -4.36 10.26
C GLU A 291 -5.22 -5.08 11.61
N ALA A 292 -6.03 -4.65 12.60
CA ALA A 292 -6.05 -5.26 13.92
C ALA A 292 -6.38 -6.76 13.84
N LYS A 293 -7.39 -7.17 13.05
CA LYS A 293 -7.79 -8.57 12.96
C LYS A 293 -6.78 -9.46 12.24
N ILE A 294 -6.12 -8.94 11.20
CA ILE A 294 -5.03 -9.68 10.53
C ILE A 294 -3.82 -9.79 11.46
N ASP A 295 -3.42 -8.71 12.14
CA ASP A 295 -2.30 -8.71 13.07
C ASP A 295 -2.54 -9.64 14.27
N GLU A 296 -3.71 -9.57 14.91
CA GLU A 296 -4.11 -10.48 15.99
C GLU A 296 -4.03 -11.94 15.56
N THR A 297 -4.52 -12.24 14.35
CA THR A 297 -4.48 -13.61 13.79
C THR A 297 -3.04 -14.06 13.54
N LEU A 298 -2.21 -13.20 12.93
CA LEU A 298 -0.81 -13.51 12.60
C LEU A 298 0.10 -13.58 13.83
N ALA A 299 -0.16 -12.79 14.86
CA ALA A 299 0.59 -12.83 16.13
C ALA A 299 0.18 -14.01 17.04
N GLY A 300 -1.03 -14.51 16.88
CA GLY A 300 -1.63 -15.56 17.73
C GLY A 300 -1.75 -16.92 17.06
N PRO A 301 -2.95 -17.30 16.59
CA PRO A 301 -3.23 -18.65 16.11
C PRO A 301 -2.42 -19.07 14.87
N ALA A 302 -2.08 -18.14 13.98
CA ALA A 302 -1.33 -18.42 12.76
C ALA A 302 0.09 -18.95 13.01
N VAL A 303 0.75 -18.49 14.07
CA VAL A 303 2.10 -18.96 14.45
C VAL A 303 2.12 -20.48 14.69
N LYS A 304 1.12 -21.01 15.39
CA LYS A 304 1.03 -22.44 15.73
C LYS A 304 0.90 -23.34 14.49
N VAL A 305 0.30 -22.80 13.45
CA VAL A 305 0.01 -23.52 12.21
C VAL A 305 0.91 -23.12 11.03
N LYS A 306 1.98 -22.36 11.30
CA LYS A 306 2.96 -21.92 10.30
C LYS A 306 2.34 -21.14 9.13
N ALA A 307 1.38 -20.27 9.41
CA ALA A 307 0.91 -19.28 8.46
C ALA A 307 1.71 -17.99 8.66
N GLY A 308 2.54 -17.62 7.70
CA GLY A 308 3.48 -16.49 7.80
C GLY A 308 2.90 -15.19 7.34
N GLN A 309 1.90 -15.22 6.45
CA GLN A 309 1.28 -14.06 5.81
C GLN A 309 -0.24 -14.13 5.84
N GLY A 310 -0.86 -12.95 5.79
CA GLY A 310 -2.31 -12.80 5.66
C GLY A 310 -2.64 -11.54 4.87
N ALA A 311 -3.76 -11.57 4.14
CA ALA A 311 -4.29 -10.43 3.41
C ALA A 311 -5.81 -10.35 3.58
N LEU A 312 -6.34 -9.12 3.54
CA LEU A 312 -7.77 -8.85 3.59
C LEU A 312 -8.12 -7.76 2.58
N VAL A 313 -9.23 -7.93 1.88
CA VAL A 313 -9.89 -6.89 1.09
C VAL A 313 -11.34 -6.82 1.51
N SER A 314 -11.82 -5.63 1.81
CA SER A 314 -13.24 -5.34 2.03
C SER A 314 -13.68 -4.20 1.13
N MET A 315 -14.76 -4.39 0.39
CA MET A 315 -15.31 -3.38 -0.52
C MET A 315 -16.83 -3.28 -0.40
N SER A 316 -17.38 -2.12 -0.70
CA SER A 316 -18.81 -1.96 -0.91
C SER A 316 -19.22 -2.57 -2.25
N LEU A 317 -20.51 -2.84 -2.41
CA LEU A 317 -21.05 -3.63 -3.52
C LEU A 317 -20.93 -2.95 -4.90
N ASP A 318 -20.52 -1.70 -4.95
CA ASP A 318 -20.18 -0.94 -6.15
C ASP A 318 -18.69 -1.05 -6.56
N GLY A 319 -17.88 -1.78 -5.78
CA GLY A 319 -16.46 -2.01 -6.01
C GLY A 319 -15.53 -1.01 -5.33
N ALA A 320 -16.05 -0.05 -4.55
CA ALA A 320 -15.21 0.86 -3.78
C ALA A 320 -14.54 0.11 -2.62
N VAL A 321 -13.21 -0.03 -2.67
CA VAL A 321 -12.45 -0.69 -1.61
C VAL A 321 -12.43 0.18 -0.38
N ARG A 322 -12.95 -0.34 0.72
CA ARG A 322 -13.10 0.33 2.02
C ARG A 322 -11.95 0.04 2.97
N ALA A 323 -11.39 -1.17 2.88
CA ALA A 323 -10.22 -1.58 3.64
C ALA A 323 -9.38 -2.59 2.85
N MET A 324 -8.06 -2.54 3.04
CA MET A 324 -7.11 -3.47 2.42
C MET A 324 -5.91 -3.70 3.32
N VAL A 325 -5.57 -4.95 3.54
CA VAL A 325 -4.33 -5.38 4.19
C VAL A 325 -3.55 -6.26 3.20
N GLY A 326 -2.37 -5.82 2.80
CA GLY A 326 -1.57 -6.50 1.78
C GLY A 326 -0.52 -7.48 2.32
N GLY A 327 -0.40 -7.60 3.64
CA GLY A 327 0.59 -8.47 4.28
C GLY A 327 0.80 -8.12 5.75
N ARG A 328 1.67 -8.88 6.40
CA ARG A 328 1.99 -8.79 7.83
C ARG A 328 2.75 -7.50 8.19
N ASP A 329 3.71 -7.13 7.35
CA ASP A 329 4.67 -6.06 7.62
C ASP A 329 5.12 -5.45 6.30
N TYR A 330 4.77 -4.17 6.09
CA TYR A 330 5.13 -3.45 4.88
C TYR A 330 6.63 -3.11 4.84
N ALA A 331 7.26 -2.83 5.99
CA ALA A 331 8.68 -2.50 6.05
C ALA A 331 9.55 -3.72 5.66
N GLY A 332 9.11 -4.92 6.06
CA GLY A 332 9.78 -6.18 5.70
C GLY A 332 9.48 -6.64 4.27
N SER A 333 8.29 -6.35 3.75
CA SER A 333 7.88 -6.74 2.39
C SER A 333 6.81 -5.82 1.82
N GLN A 334 7.15 -5.06 0.78
CA GLN A 334 6.23 -4.16 0.07
C GLN A 334 5.31 -4.90 -0.92
N PHE A 335 5.49 -6.21 -1.09
CA PHE A 335 4.65 -7.03 -1.95
C PHE A 335 3.22 -7.08 -1.43
N ASN A 336 2.28 -6.50 -2.19
CA ASN A 336 0.87 -6.43 -1.83
C ASN A 336 0.15 -7.73 -2.20
N ARG A 337 -0.08 -8.60 -1.22
CA ARG A 337 -0.70 -9.91 -1.45
C ARG A 337 -2.19 -9.83 -1.78
N ALA A 338 -2.81 -8.69 -1.57
CA ALA A 338 -4.20 -8.46 -1.96
C ALA A 338 -4.37 -8.21 -3.47
N THR A 339 -3.37 -7.59 -4.11
CA THR A 339 -3.45 -7.14 -5.52
C THR A 339 -2.43 -7.77 -6.44
N GLN A 340 -1.30 -8.27 -5.93
CA GLN A 340 -0.18 -8.76 -6.73
C GLN A 340 0.07 -10.27 -6.59
N ALA A 341 -0.38 -10.88 -5.47
CA ALA A 341 -0.20 -12.32 -5.28
C ALA A 341 -1.23 -13.11 -6.08
N GLU A 342 -0.75 -13.93 -6.98
CA GLU A 342 -1.55 -14.93 -7.70
C GLU A 342 -1.48 -16.24 -6.92
N ARG A 343 -2.62 -16.75 -6.48
CA ARG A 343 -2.72 -17.90 -5.60
C ARG A 343 -3.92 -18.78 -5.96
N GLN A 344 -3.79 -20.08 -5.84
CA GLN A 344 -4.90 -21.01 -6.07
C GLN A 344 -6.03 -20.76 -5.06
N PRO A 345 -7.25 -20.41 -5.54
CA PRO A 345 -8.40 -20.17 -4.69
C PRO A 345 -9.00 -21.46 -4.11
N GLY A 346 -8.69 -22.59 -4.69
CA GLY A 346 -9.30 -23.86 -4.33
C GLY A 346 -10.82 -23.80 -4.42
N SER A 347 -11.51 -24.36 -3.47
CA SER A 347 -12.97 -24.44 -3.46
C SER A 347 -13.70 -23.08 -3.42
N SER A 348 -13.02 -21.95 -3.19
CA SER A 348 -13.67 -20.63 -3.33
C SER A 348 -13.96 -20.26 -4.79
N PHE A 349 -13.47 -21.04 -5.76
CA PHE A 349 -13.84 -20.92 -7.17
C PHE A 349 -15.17 -21.65 -7.52
N LYS A 350 -15.65 -22.57 -6.67
CA LYS A 350 -16.87 -23.34 -6.95
C LYS A 350 -18.11 -22.50 -7.24
N PRO A 351 -18.37 -21.34 -6.58
CA PRO A 351 -19.52 -20.51 -6.93
C PRO A 351 -19.60 -20.10 -8.40
N PHE A 352 -18.45 -19.91 -9.08
CA PHE A 352 -18.43 -19.63 -10.54
C PHE A 352 -18.93 -20.84 -11.35
N VAL A 353 -18.56 -22.04 -10.95
CA VAL A 353 -18.99 -23.28 -11.59
C VAL A 353 -20.49 -23.49 -11.40
N TYR A 354 -20.99 -23.29 -10.17
CA TYR A 354 -22.41 -23.44 -9.87
C TYR A 354 -23.25 -22.34 -10.53
N LEU A 355 -22.80 -21.09 -10.58
CA LEU A 355 -23.50 -20.05 -11.30
C LEU A 355 -23.59 -20.34 -12.80
N ALA A 356 -22.52 -20.83 -13.42
CA ALA A 356 -22.55 -21.26 -14.81
C ALA A 356 -23.53 -22.41 -15.05
N ALA A 357 -23.72 -23.29 -14.07
CA ALA A 357 -24.69 -24.39 -14.15
C ALA A 357 -26.12 -23.89 -13.92
N LEU A 358 -26.35 -22.93 -13.04
CA LEU A 358 -27.65 -22.25 -12.86
C LEU A 358 -28.05 -21.54 -14.16
N GLU A 359 -27.15 -20.78 -14.80
CA GLU A 359 -27.39 -20.21 -16.14
C GLU A 359 -27.70 -21.29 -17.22
N ALA A 360 -27.32 -22.56 -16.99
CA ALA A 360 -27.60 -23.68 -17.86
C ALA A 360 -28.91 -24.45 -17.49
N GLY A 361 -29.63 -24.00 -16.45
CA GLY A 361 -30.88 -24.59 -16.02
C GLY A 361 -30.77 -25.58 -14.85
N LEU A 362 -29.60 -25.69 -14.19
CA LEU A 362 -29.50 -26.36 -12.90
C LEU A 362 -30.33 -25.57 -11.86
N THR A 363 -30.82 -26.23 -10.82
CA THR A 363 -31.48 -25.58 -9.68
C THR A 363 -30.80 -26.02 -8.37
N PRO A 364 -30.98 -25.30 -7.27
CA PRO A 364 -30.42 -25.70 -5.98
C PRO A 364 -30.84 -27.09 -5.52
N GLU A 365 -32.02 -27.54 -5.90
CA GLU A 365 -32.60 -28.85 -5.54
C GLU A 365 -32.26 -29.96 -6.58
N SER A 366 -31.64 -29.62 -7.71
CA SER A 366 -31.20 -30.61 -8.69
C SER A 366 -30.24 -31.61 -8.04
N LEU A 367 -30.46 -32.89 -8.29
CA LEU A 367 -29.61 -33.97 -7.76
C LEU A 367 -28.31 -34.04 -8.53
N VAL A 368 -27.19 -34.03 -7.83
CA VAL A 368 -25.82 -34.22 -8.33
C VAL A 368 -25.23 -35.46 -7.70
N ASP A 369 -24.50 -36.20 -8.49
CA ASP A 369 -23.92 -37.48 -8.02
C ASP A 369 -22.55 -37.23 -7.35
N ASP A 370 -22.44 -37.61 -6.07
CA ASP A 370 -21.18 -37.68 -5.34
C ASP A 370 -20.70 -39.16 -5.36
N ALA A 371 -19.98 -39.53 -6.41
CA ALA A 371 -19.43 -40.85 -6.64
C ALA A 371 -17.99 -40.74 -7.20
N PRO A 372 -17.21 -41.82 -7.15
CA PRO A 372 -15.84 -41.83 -7.71
C PRO A 372 -15.79 -41.35 -9.15
N ILE A 373 -14.74 -40.60 -9.49
CA ILE A 373 -14.44 -40.11 -10.84
C ILE A 373 -13.09 -40.66 -11.29
N HIS A 374 -13.05 -41.21 -12.52
CA HIS A 374 -11.82 -41.66 -13.17
C HIS A 374 -11.81 -41.12 -14.60
N ILE A 375 -10.95 -40.16 -14.89
CA ILE A 375 -10.85 -39.52 -16.21
C ILE A 375 -9.37 -39.52 -16.62
N GLY A 376 -8.98 -40.34 -17.60
CA GLY A 376 -7.64 -40.30 -18.19
C GLY A 376 -6.49 -40.44 -17.18
N GLY A 377 -6.66 -41.22 -16.11
CA GLY A 377 -5.67 -41.39 -15.03
C GLY A 377 -5.77 -40.35 -13.89
N TRP A 378 -6.67 -39.35 -13.99
CA TRP A 378 -6.99 -38.45 -12.90
C TRP A 378 -8.18 -38.98 -12.09
N SER A 379 -7.98 -39.09 -10.75
CA SER A 379 -8.98 -39.60 -9.82
C SER A 379 -9.10 -38.65 -8.64
N PRO A 380 -9.86 -37.54 -8.79
CA PRO A 380 -10.04 -36.59 -7.71
C PRO A 380 -10.84 -37.17 -6.55
N GLU A 381 -10.41 -36.87 -5.34
CA GLU A 381 -11.05 -37.31 -4.11
C GLU A 381 -11.77 -36.16 -3.41
N ASN A 382 -12.77 -36.49 -2.59
CA ASN A 382 -13.37 -35.51 -1.67
C ASN A 382 -12.37 -35.22 -0.53
N PHE A 383 -12.54 -34.04 0.08
CA PHE A 383 -11.72 -33.65 1.23
C PHE A 383 -11.95 -34.56 2.44
N GLU A 384 -13.23 -34.90 2.70
CA GLU A 384 -13.61 -35.94 3.65
C GLU A 384 -13.73 -37.27 2.93
N PRO A 385 -13.21 -38.36 3.52
CA PRO A 385 -13.28 -39.68 2.89
C PRO A 385 -14.72 -40.16 2.70
N GLY A 386 -15.02 -40.71 1.54
CA GLY A 386 -16.30 -41.35 1.21
C GLY A 386 -17.13 -40.55 0.20
N PHE A 387 -18.26 -41.13 -0.17
CA PHE A 387 -19.19 -40.61 -1.17
C PHE A 387 -20.63 -40.69 -0.63
N LYS A 388 -21.46 -39.73 -0.97
CA LYS A 388 -22.84 -39.60 -0.48
C LYS A 388 -23.89 -40.04 -1.50
N GLY A 389 -23.46 -40.37 -2.73
CA GLY A 389 -24.39 -40.67 -3.83
C GLY A 389 -25.09 -39.42 -4.33
N GLN A 390 -26.38 -39.53 -4.65
CA GLN A 390 -27.17 -38.42 -5.14
C GLN A 390 -27.57 -37.47 -4.02
N ILE A 391 -27.12 -36.23 -4.12
CA ILE A 391 -27.40 -35.14 -3.16
C ILE A 391 -27.86 -33.87 -3.88
N PRO A 392 -28.64 -32.99 -3.25
CA PRO A 392 -29.00 -31.70 -3.83
C PRO A 392 -27.75 -30.84 -4.13
N ALA A 393 -27.77 -30.09 -5.25
CA ALA A 393 -26.68 -29.21 -5.65
C ALA A 393 -26.32 -28.20 -4.53
N ARG A 394 -27.32 -27.66 -3.81
CA ARG A 394 -27.09 -26.76 -2.68
C ARG A 394 -26.28 -27.42 -1.56
N GLN A 395 -26.57 -28.68 -1.24
CA GLN A 395 -25.83 -29.43 -0.24
C GLN A 395 -24.39 -29.69 -0.72
N ALA A 396 -24.20 -30.05 -2.00
CA ALA A 396 -22.91 -30.30 -2.59
C ALA A 396 -22.00 -29.05 -2.55
N LEU A 397 -22.56 -27.83 -2.76
CA LEU A 397 -21.84 -26.58 -2.61
C LEU A 397 -21.56 -26.25 -1.15
N ALA A 398 -22.53 -26.42 -0.25
CA ALA A 398 -22.42 -26.14 1.18
C ALA A 398 -21.30 -26.98 1.84
N GLU A 399 -21.27 -28.26 1.55
CA GLU A 399 -20.26 -29.20 2.05
C GLU A 399 -18.99 -29.23 1.20
N SER A 400 -18.97 -28.45 0.09
CA SER A 400 -17.80 -28.32 -0.79
C SER A 400 -17.31 -29.62 -1.43
N ILE A 401 -18.23 -30.51 -1.83
CA ILE A 401 -17.94 -31.82 -2.41
C ILE A 401 -17.22 -31.64 -3.76
N ASN A 402 -16.05 -32.31 -3.91
CA ASN A 402 -15.21 -32.15 -5.10
C ASN A 402 -15.77 -32.89 -6.32
N THR A 403 -16.17 -34.16 -6.15
CA THR A 403 -16.69 -34.97 -7.24
C THR A 403 -17.99 -34.40 -7.81
N ALA A 404 -18.86 -33.91 -6.93
CA ALA A 404 -20.09 -33.20 -7.35
C ALA A 404 -19.77 -31.93 -8.14
N ALA A 405 -18.80 -31.11 -7.69
CA ALA A 405 -18.41 -29.87 -8.37
C ALA A 405 -17.85 -30.13 -9.78
N ILE A 406 -17.09 -31.21 -9.98
CA ILE A 406 -16.59 -31.61 -11.30
C ILE A 406 -17.73 -31.99 -12.24
N ARG A 407 -18.75 -32.71 -11.76
CA ARG A 407 -19.94 -33.05 -12.55
C ARG A 407 -20.81 -31.83 -12.86
N VAL A 408 -20.92 -30.91 -11.91
CA VAL A 408 -21.60 -29.62 -12.14
C VAL A 408 -20.86 -28.82 -13.22
N LEU A 409 -19.52 -28.81 -13.22
CA LEU A 409 -18.74 -28.19 -14.28
C LEU A 409 -18.94 -28.87 -15.65
N ASP A 410 -18.95 -30.20 -15.68
CA ASP A 410 -19.21 -30.96 -16.90
C ASP A 410 -20.61 -30.65 -17.47
N TYR A 411 -21.61 -30.54 -16.59
CA TYR A 411 -22.97 -30.10 -16.97
C TYR A 411 -22.99 -28.67 -17.48
N ALA A 412 -22.34 -27.73 -16.78
CA ALA A 412 -22.29 -26.31 -17.16
C ALA A 412 -21.53 -26.09 -18.47
N GLY A 413 -20.50 -26.87 -18.69
CA GLY A 413 -19.49 -26.70 -19.74
C GLY A 413 -18.34 -25.78 -19.34
N ILE A 414 -17.12 -26.20 -19.67
CA ILE A 414 -15.86 -25.51 -19.34
C ILE A 414 -15.84 -24.09 -19.90
N ASP A 415 -16.20 -23.90 -21.17
CA ASP A 415 -16.16 -22.59 -21.82
C ASP A 415 -17.16 -21.60 -21.23
N ARG A 416 -18.38 -22.07 -20.87
CA ARG A 416 -19.36 -21.20 -20.19
C ARG A 416 -18.81 -20.72 -18.86
N THR A 417 -18.24 -21.62 -18.05
CA THR A 417 -17.65 -21.26 -16.76
C THR A 417 -16.48 -20.27 -16.89
N ARG A 418 -15.59 -20.50 -17.87
CA ARG A 418 -14.48 -19.57 -18.16
C ARG A 418 -14.95 -18.19 -18.61
N ASN A 419 -15.96 -18.15 -19.49
CA ASN A 419 -16.53 -16.90 -19.96
C ASN A 419 -17.27 -16.16 -18.85
N LEU A 420 -17.99 -16.87 -17.97
CA LEU A 420 -18.61 -16.30 -16.79
C LEU A 420 -17.56 -15.71 -15.83
N ALA A 421 -16.49 -16.45 -15.50
CA ALA A 421 -15.44 -15.95 -14.63
C ALA A 421 -14.82 -14.64 -15.18
N ARG A 422 -14.60 -14.54 -16.51
CA ARG A 422 -14.13 -13.30 -17.13
C ARG A 422 -15.16 -12.17 -17.04
N ARG A 423 -16.45 -12.45 -17.25
CA ARG A 423 -17.53 -11.44 -17.06
C ARG A 423 -17.57 -10.92 -15.62
N LEU A 424 -17.25 -11.78 -14.66
CA LEU A 424 -17.20 -11.46 -13.24
C LEU A 424 -15.89 -10.76 -12.81
N GLY A 425 -14.93 -10.54 -13.73
CA GLY A 425 -13.74 -9.75 -13.48
C GLY A 425 -12.46 -10.55 -13.21
N ILE A 426 -12.46 -11.87 -13.36
CA ILE A 426 -11.23 -12.68 -13.27
C ILE A 426 -10.44 -12.49 -14.57
N SER A 427 -9.25 -11.89 -14.46
CA SER A 427 -8.40 -11.56 -15.61
C SER A 427 -7.38 -12.65 -15.92
N GLU A 428 -7.02 -13.46 -14.93
CA GLU A 428 -6.01 -14.50 -15.08
C GLU A 428 -6.44 -15.62 -16.04
N PRO A 429 -5.49 -16.26 -16.72
CA PRO A 429 -5.78 -17.37 -17.62
C PRO A 429 -6.37 -18.57 -16.86
N ILE A 430 -7.57 -18.97 -17.24
CA ILE A 430 -8.23 -20.15 -16.68
C ILE A 430 -8.01 -21.34 -17.64
N PRO A 431 -7.44 -22.47 -17.17
CA PRO A 431 -7.22 -23.67 -17.98
C PRO A 431 -8.51 -24.18 -18.67
N HIS A 432 -8.36 -25.01 -19.70
CA HIS A 432 -9.49 -25.62 -20.41
C HIS A 432 -9.60 -27.11 -20.05
N ASP A 433 -9.77 -27.37 -18.75
CA ASP A 433 -9.93 -28.74 -18.24
C ASP A 433 -10.84 -28.77 -17.01
N LEU A 434 -11.20 -29.97 -16.57
CA LEU A 434 -12.14 -30.17 -15.45
C LEU A 434 -11.56 -29.82 -14.08
N SER A 435 -10.24 -29.61 -13.96
CA SER A 435 -9.62 -29.24 -12.68
C SER A 435 -10.01 -27.85 -12.20
N ILE A 436 -10.49 -26.98 -13.11
CA ILE A 436 -10.99 -25.64 -12.73
C ILE A 436 -12.15 -25.71 -11.73
N ALA A 437 -12.92 -26.82 -11.70
CA ALA A 437 -13.96 -27.04 -10.70
C ALA A 437 -13.41 -27.01 -9.26
N LEU A 438 -12.12 -27.31 -9.12
CA LEU A 438 -11.42 -27.35 -7.83
C LEU A 438 -10.57 -26.10 -7.57
N GLY A 439 -10.63 -25.08 -8.47
CA GLY A 439 -9.91 -23.83 -8.34
C GLY A 439 -8.40 -23.98 -8.47
N THR A 440 -7.95 -24.67 -9.52
CA THR A 440 -6.52 -24.88 -9.81
C THR A 440 -5.85 -23.69 -10.50
N SER A 441 -6.61 -22.71 -11.00
CA SER A 441 -6.10 -21.48 -11.60
C SER A 441 -5.64 -20.51 -10.51
N ASP A 442 -4.51 -19.84 -10.72
CA ASP A 442 -4.10 -18.77 -9.82
C ASP A 442 -4.94 -17.51 -10.06
N VAL A 443 -5.30 -16.82 -8.98
CA VAL A 443 -6.11 -15.59 -8.97
C VAL A 443 -5.64 -14.67 -7.86
N ASN A 444 -5.93 -13.37 -7.94
CA ASN A 444 -5.65 -12.47 -6.83
C ASN A 444 -6.89 -12.22 -5.95
N LEU A 445 -6.64 -11.82 -4.71
CA LEU A 445 -7.71 -11.63 -3.71
C LEU A 445 -8.69 -10.52 -4.12
N LEU A 446 -8.19 -9.41 -4.66
CA LEU A 446 -9.01 -8.27 -5.06
C LEU A 446 -10.04 -8.65 -6.14
N GLU A 447 -9.63 -9.40 -7.17
CA GLU A 447 -10.53 -9.88 -8.23
C GLU A 447 -11.58 -10.85 -7.70
N MET A 448 -11.17 -11.76 -6.83
CA MET A 448 -12.09 -12.70 -6.19
C MET A 448 -13.16 -11.97 -5.36
N VAL A 449 -12.77 -10.97 -4.56
CA VAL A 449 -13.74 -10.17 -3.79
C VAL A 449 -14.63 -9.34 -4.72
N GLY A 450 -14.09 -8.79 -5.80
CA GLY A 450 -14.85 -8.10 -6.84
C GLY A 450 -15.93 -8.98 -7.46
N ALA A 451 -15.60 -10.23 -7.79
CA ALA A 451 -16.55 -11.20 -8.32
C ALA A 451 -17.66 -11.56 -7.29
N TYR A 452 -17.29 -11.70 -6.01
CA TYR A 452 -18.27 -11.94 -4.95
C TYR A 452 -19.16 -10.72 -4.67
N ALA A 453 -18.66 -9.51 -4.89
CA ALA A 453 -19.50 -8.31 -4.84
C ALA A 453 -20.59 -8.32 -5.93
N VAL A 454 -20.34 -8.95 -7.10
CA VAL A 454 -21.36 -9.19 -8.13
C VAL A 454 -22.47 -10.11 -7.62
N PHE A 455 -22.12 -11.16 -6.83
CA PHE A 455 -23.13 -12.02 -6.21
C PHE A 455 -23.95 -11.26 -5.15
N ALA A 456 -23.29 -10.38 -4.40
CA ALA A 456 -23.93 -9.58 -3.35
C ALA A 456 -24.88 -8.49 -3.91
N ASN A 457 -24.59 -7.93 -5.09
CA ASN A 457 -25.34 -6.81 -5.65
C ASN A 457 -26.44 -7.20 -6.66
N GLY A 458 -26.70 -8.51 -6.85
CA GLY A 458 -27.75 -9.00 -7.74
C GLY A 458 -27.35 -9.12 -9.22
N GLY A 459 -26.05 -9.23 -9.50
CA GLY A 459 -25.55 -9.55 -10.85
C GLY A 459 -25.00 -8.35 -11.63
N TYR A 460 -24.86 -7.18 -11.01
CA TYR A 460 -24.21 -6.03 -11.64
C TYR A 460 -22.69 -6.17 -11.59
N GLY A 461 -22.04 -5.96 -12.72
CA GLY A 461 -20.57 -6.04 -12.84
C GLY A 461 -19.87 -5.00 -11.97
N VAL A 462 -18.79 -5.39 -11.34
CA VAL A 462 -18.01 -4.58 -10.39
C VAL A 462 -16.61 -4.34 -10.94
N ILE A 463 -16.14 -3.11 -10.80
CA ILE A 463 -14.73 -2.73 -11.05
C ILE A 463 -14.12 -2.27 -9.73
N PRO A 464 -13.26 -3.09 -9.08
CA PRO A 464 -12.58 -2.70 -7.87
C PRO A 464 -11.76 -1.42 -8.04
N HIS A 465 -11.94 -0.45 -7.15
CA HIS A 465 -11.24 0.83 -7.21
C HIS A 465 -11.02 1.42 -5.82
N THR A 466 -10.00 2.28 -5.73
CA THR A 466 -9.76 3.06 -4.52
C THR A 466 -9.64 4.56 -4.78
N VAL A 467 -9.52 5.01 -6.04
CA VAL A 467 -9.40 6.44 -6.38
C VAL A 467 -10.76 6.96 -6.83
N GLU A 468 -11.30 7.93 -6.07
CA GLU A 468 -12.53 8.67 -6.40
C GLU A 468 -12.24 9.94 -7.19
N ARG A 469 -11.26 10.72 -6.73
CA ARG A 469 -10.93 12.02 -7.31
C ARG A 469 -9.44 12.31 -7.17
N VAL A 470 -8.90 13.00 -8.16
CA VAL A 470 -7.56 13.59 -8.11
C VAL A 470 -7.67 15.08 -8.38
N THR A 471 -7.13 15.92 -7.49
CA THR A 471 -7.09 17.37 -7.65
C THR A 471 -5.65 17.88 -7.51
N ASP A 472 -5.33 18.99 -8.17
CA ASP A 472 -4.09 19.73 -7.91
C ASP A 472 -4.24 20.71 -6.73
N THR A 473 -3.17 21.40 -6.37
CA THR A 473 -3.14 22.38 -5.27
C THR A 473 -4.01 23.61 -5.50
N SER A 474 -4.42 23.89 -6.75
CA SER A 474 -5.38 24.95 -7.08
C SER A 474 -6.84 24.52 -6.91
N GLY A 475 -7.08 23.24 -6.60
CA GLY A 475 -8.41 22.64 -6.53
C GLY A 475 -8.95 22.19 -7.88
N LYS A 476 -8.16 22.29 -8.96
CA LYS A 476 -8.55 21.80 -10.28
C LYS A 476 -8.66 20.27 -10.27
N VAL A 477 -9.81 19.76 -10.72
CA VAL A 477 -10.04 18.32 -10.86
C VAL A 477 -9.27 17.81 -12.07
N LEU A 478 -8.34 16.87 -11.83
CA LEU A 478 -7.56 16.16 -12.86
C LEU A 478 -8.25 14.86 -13.26
N TYR A 479 -8.89 14.21 -12.30
CA TYR A 479 -9.69 13.00 -12.49
C TYR A 479 -10.87 13.02 -11.52
N GLN A 480 -12.01 12.57 -12.00
CA GLN A 480 -13.20 12.27 -11.20
C GLN A 480 -13.79 10.98 -11.73
N ARG A 481 -13.95 9.99 -10.83
CA ARG A 481 -14.64 8.76 -11.19
C ARG A 481 -16.05 9.08 -11.66
N GLN A 482 -16.38 8.63 -12.85
CA GLN A 482 -17.76 8.57 -13.34
C GLN A 482 -18.32 7.24 -12.84
N GLY A 483 -19.39 7.24 -12.10
CA GLY A 483 -20.04 6.03 -11.60
C GLY A 483 -20.40 5.06 -12.73
N GLY A 484 -20.69 3.82 -12.38
CA GLY A 484 -21.09 2.78 -13.32
C GLY A 484 -20.06 1.64 -13.41
N GLY A 485 -20.59 0.44 -13.57
CA GLY A 485 -19.86 -0.78 -13.85
C GLY A 485 -20.19 -1.29 -15.27
N PRO A 486 -19.79 -2.53 -15.59
CA PRO A 486 -20.08 -3.16 -16.89
C PRO A 486 -21.59 -3.43 -17.15
N GLY A 487 -22.48 -3.02 -16.25
CA GLY A 487 -23.92 -3.36 -16.33
C GLY A 487 -24.21 -4.75 -15.75
N ILE A 488 -25.32 -5.36 -16.16
CA ILE A 488 -25.69 -6.70 -15.70
C ILE A 488 -24.78 -7.73 -16.38
N VAL A 489 -24.07 -8.52 -15.58
CA VAL A 489 -23.13 -9.55 -16.03
C VAL A 489 -23.58 -10.97 -15.69
N ALA A 490 -24.58 -11.11 -14.82
CA ALA A 490 -25.24 -12.37 -14.51
C ALA A 490 -26.74 -12.13 -14.22
N PRO A 491 -27.64 -13.06 -14.54
CA PRO A 491 -29.07 -12.92 -14.27
C PRO A 491 -29.36 -12.86 -12.77
N ALA A 492 -30.22 -11.93 -12.35
CA ALA A 492 -30.54 -11.75 -10.94
C ALA A 492 -31.22 -12.98 -10.30
N ALA A 493 -31.99 -13.75 -11.06
CA ALA A 493 -32.61 -14.99 -10.59
C ALA A 493 -31.55 -16.04 -10.22
N ASP A 494 -30.57 -16.26 -11.11
CA ASP A 494 -29.49 -17.24 -10.89
C ASP A 494 -28.58 -16.82 -9.72
N ILE A 495 -28.36 -15.51 -9.57
CA ILE A 495 -27.65 -14.94 -8.41
C ILE A 495 -28.42 -15.18 -7.12
N ALA A 496 -29.75 -15.01 -7.11
CA ALA A 496 -30.57 -15.28 -5.93
C ALA A 496 -30.48 -16.76 -5.51
N GLU A 497 -30.56 -17.67 -6.48
CA GLU A 497 -30.40 -19.10 -6.21
C GLU A 497 -28.99 -19.45 -5.71
N LEU A 498 -27.95 -18.89 -6.30
CA LEU A 498 -26.57 -19.04 -5.82
C LEU A 498 -26.42 -18.54 -4.38
N ASN A 499 -27.00 -17.38 -4.06
CA ASN A 499 -26.91 -16.79 -2.73
C ASN A 499 -27.56 -17.68 -1.65
N VAL A 500 -28.69 -18.32 -1.95
CA VAL A 500 -29.31 -19.34 -1.07
C VAL A 500 -28.31 -20.47 -0.81
N MET A 501 -27.69 -21.00 -1.86
CA MET A 501 -26.69 -22.08 -1.73
C MET A 501 -25.46 -21.65 -0.95
N MET A 502 -25.01 -20.39 -1.10
CA MET A 502 -23.84 -19.85 -0.39
C MET A 502 -24.16 -19.47 1.08
N GLN A 503 -25.41 -19.17 1.42
CA GLN A 503 -25.85 -19.04 2.81
C GLN A 503 -25.77 -20.39 3.53
N ASP A 504 -26.10 -21.50 2.87
CA ASP A 504 -25.99 -22.86 3.41
C ASP A 504 -24.53 -23.20 3.81
N VAL A 505 -23.53 -22.68 3.08
CA VAL A 505 -22.11 -22.83 3.44
C VAL A 505 -21.82 -22.30 4.85
N ILE A 506 -22.43 -21.17 5.22
CA ILE A 506 -22.29 -20.55 6.55
C ILE A 506 -23.21 -21.19 7.57
N ALA A 507 -24.44 -21.54 7.16
CA ALA A 507 -25.44 -22.06 8.09
C ALA A 507 -25.06 -23.44 8.66
N TYR A 508 -24.67 -24.38 7.80
CA TYR A 508 -24.36 -25.75 8.20
C TYR A 508 -23.14 -26.36 7.48
N GLY A 509 -22.62 -25.68 6.45
CA GLY A 509 -21.52 -26.17 5.61
C GLY A 509 -20.12 -25.91 6.19
N THR A 510 -19.14 -25.76 5.28
CA THR A 510 -17.72 -25.61 5.62
C THR A 510 -17.38 -24.24 6.22
N GLY A 511 -18.26 -23.26 6.13
CA GLY A 511 -18.06 -21.86 6.55
C GLY A 511 -18.69 -21.50 7.88
N LYS A 512 -19.08 -22.46 8.73
CA LYS A 512 -19.78 -22.20 10.02
C LYS A 512 -19.09 -21.18 10.93
N ALA A 513 -17.76 -21.12 10.90
CA ALA A 513 -16.99 -20.18 11.70
C ALA A 513 -17.19 -18.72 11.29
N ALA A 514 -17.72 -18.48 10.09
CA ALA A 514 -18.04 -17.13 9.59
C ALA A 514 -19.47 -16.67 9.88
N LYS A 515 -20.24 -17.40 10.71
CA LYS A 515 -21.65 -17.09 10.98
C LYS A 515 -21.80 -15.74 11.70
N LEU A 516 -22.62 -14.85 11.15
CA LEU A 516 -22.99 -13.56 11.72
C LEU A 516 -24.41 -13.59 12.31
N ASP A 517 -24.78 -12.51 13.00
CA ASP A 517 -26.13 -12.23 13.50
C ASP A 517 -27.07 -11.61 12.43
N ARG A 518 -26.61 -11.57 11.18
CA ARG A 518 -27.31 -11.02 10.01
C ARG A 518 -27.14 -11.93 8.80
N PRO A 519 -27.98 -11.75 7.75
CA PRO A 519 -27.84 -12.50 6.51
C PRO A 519 -26.43 -12.33 5.90
N ALA A 520 -25.76 -13.46 5.68
CA ALA A 520 -24.45 -13.50 5.08
C ALA A 520 -24.30 -14.75 4.21
N ALA A 521 -23.58 -14.64 3.12
CA ALA A 521 -23.25 -15.73 2.22
C ALA A 521 -21.74 -15.76 1.98
N GLY A 522 -21.18 -16.92 1.68
CA GLY A 522 -19.74 -17.03 1.49
C GLY A 522 -19.26 -18.40 1.09
N LYS A 523 -17.97 -18.54 0.85
CA LYS A 523 -17.33 -19.79 0.49
C LYS A 523 -15.92 -19.91 1.04
N THR A 524 -15.59 -21.09 1.56
CA THR A 524 -14.24 -21.50 1.95
C THR A 524 -13.43 -21.94 0.75
N GLY A 525 -12.14 -21.62 0.74
CA GLY A 525 -11.15 -22.13 -0.20
C GLY A 525 -9.96 -22.74 0.51
N THR A 526 -9.49 -23.86 0.02
CA THR A 526 -8.26 -24.51 0.50
C THR A 526 -7.58 -25.10 -0.72
N SER A 527 -6.33 -24.71 -0.96
CA SER A 527 -5.54 -25.31 -2.04
C SER A 527 -4.91 -26.64 -1.58
N GLN A 528 -4.40 -27.36 -2.55
CA GLN A 528 -3.68 -28.61 -2.30
C GLN A 528 -2.52 -28.38 -1.30
N ASP A 529 -2.26 -29.38 -0.46
CA ASP A 529 -1.22 -29.34 0.58
C ASP A 529 -1.35 -28.19 1.60
N TYR A 530 -2.54 -27.59 1.75
CA TYR A 530 -2.78 -26.48 2.70
C TYR A 530 -1.84 -25.28 2.49
N ARG A 531 -1.48 -24.97 1.24
CA ARG A 531 -0.60 -23.84 0.92
C ARG A 531 -1.31 -22.51 0.96
N ASN A 532 -2.58 -22.49 0.55
CA ASN A 532 -3.45 -21.33 0.56
C ASN A 532 -4.76 -21.64 1.24
N ALA A 533 -5.22 -20.77 2.12
CA ALA A 533 -6.51 -20.85 2.79
C ALA A 533 -7.27 -19.54 2.60
N TRP A 534 -8.53 -19.64 2.14
CA TRP A 534 -9.37 -18.50 1.78
C TRP A 534 -10.72 -18.58 2.45
N PHE A 535 -11.26 -17.45 2.82
CA PHE A 535 -12.70 -17.27 3.02
C PHE A 535 -13.13 -15.99 2.34
N ILE A 536 -14.13 -16.07 1.47
CA ILE A 536 -14.71 -14.91 0.81
C ILE A 536 -16.21 -14.95 1.08
N GLY A 537 -16.75 -13.87 1.61
CA GLY A 537 -18.16 -13.76 1.94
C GLY A 537 -18.64 -12.33 1.85
N PHE A 538 -19.95 -12.17 1.95
CA PHE A 538 -20.59 -10.88 1.82
C PHE A 538 -21.89 -10.79 2.63
N THR A 539 -22.27 -9.56 2.89
CA THR A 539 -23.57 -9.13 3.42
C THR A 539 -24.28 -8.24 2.40
N ALA A 540 -25.33 -7.55 2.79
CA ALA A 540 -25.99 -6.54 1.96
C ALA A 540 -25.16 -5.24 1.80
N ASP A 541 -24.05 -5.08 2.54
CA ASP A 541 -23.26 -3.85 2.61
C ASP A 541 -21.83 -4.02 2.12
N LEU A 542 -21.18 -5.13 2.50
CA LEU A 542 -19.78 -5.39 2.25
C LEU A 542 -19.54 -6.78 1.64
N ALA A 543 -18.64 -6.82 0.65
CA ALA A 543 -18.00 -8.05 0.21
C ALA A 543 -16.55 -8.06 0.73
N THR A 544 -16.18 -9.12 1.45
CA THR A 544 -14.89 -9.22 2.13
C THR A 544 -14.23 -10.57 1.87
N GLY A 545 -12.95 -10.55 1.55
CA GLY A 545 -12.14 -11.74 1.37
C GLY A 545 -10.93 -11.73 2.29
N VAL A 546 -10.59 -12.88 2.83
CA VAL A 546 -9.42 -13.11 3.69
C VAL A 546 -8.62 -14.29 3.15
N TRP A 547 -7.31 -14.11 3.06
CA TRP A 547 -6.34 -15.14 2.68
C TRP A 547 -5.25 -15.28 3.73
N PHE A 548 -4.82 -16.54 3.98
CA PHE A 548 -3.60 -16.87 4.71
C PHE A 548 -2.76 -17.87 3.93
N GLY A 549 -1.42 -17.74 4.05
CA GLY A 549 -0.44 -18.60 3.38
C GLY A 549 1.00 -18.21 3.71
N ASN A 550 1.93 -18.65 2.86
CA ASN A 550 3.35 -18.33 2.95
C ASN A 550 3.87 -17.82 1.60
N ASP A 551 4.82 -16.88 1.63
CA ASP A 551 5.39 -16.29 0.41
C ASP A 551 6.19 -17.31 -0.42
N ASP A 552 6.87 -18.22 0.24
CA ASP A 552 7.63 -19.34 -0.36
C ASP A 552 6.74 -20.51 -0.81
N ASN A 553 5.41 -20.35 -0.73
CA ASN A 553 4.43 -21.37 -1.04
C ASN A 553 4.57 -22.65 -0.21
N SER A 554 5.21 -22.61 0.95
CA SER A 554 5.30 -23.75 1.88
C SER A 554 3.93 -24.04 2.52
N SER A 555 3.71 -25.31 2.87
CA SER A 555 2.45 -25.78 3.46
C SER A 555 2.27 -25.27 4.88
N MET A 556 1.06 -24.83 5.19
CA MET A 556 0.60 -24.60 6.56
C MET A 556 0.24 -25.93 7.24
N LYS A 557 0.16 -25.95 8.57
CA LYS A 557 -0.24 -27.17 9.32
C LYS A 557 -1.75 -27.37 9.29
N LYS A 558 -2.25 -28.00 8.21
CA LYS A 558 -3.67 -28.38 8.02
C LYS A 558 -4.65 -27.19 8.15
N VAL A 559 -4.25 -25.98 7.73
CA VAL A 559 -5.14 -24.82 7.73
C VAL A 559 -6.09 -24.90 6.55
N THR A 560 -7.38 -24.85 6.84
CA THR A 560 -8.44 -24.77 5.82
C THR A 560 -9.11 -23.41 5.83
N GLY A 561 -9.86 -23.09 4.78
CA GLY A 561 -10.63 -21.85 4.68
C GLY A 561 -11.69 -21.67 5.77
N GLY A 562 -12.21 -22.78 6.33
CA GLY A 562 -13.13 -22.77 7.47
C GLY A 562 -12.50 -22.53 8.83
N MET A 563 -11.15 -22.38 8.89
CA MET A 563 -10.39 -22.11 10.11
C MET A 563 -9.95 -20.65 10.18
N LEU A 564 -8.64 -20.35 10.08
CA LEU A 564 -8.11 -18.99 10.23
C LEU A 564 -8.84 -17.94 9.36
N PRO A 565 -9.07 -18.19 8.05
CA PRO A 565 -9.71 -17.19 7.21
C PRO A 565 -11.17 -16.91 7.62
N ALA A 566 -11.95 -17.94 7.93
CA ALA A 566 -13.35 -17.78 8.32
C ALA A 566 -13.49 -17.06 9.68
N HIS A 567 -12.60 -17.36 10.66
CA HIS A 567 -12.58 -16.66 11.94
C HIS A 567 -12.17 -15.20 11.78
N ALA A 568 -11.07 -14.90 11.04
CA ALA A 568 -10.62 -13.54 10.82
C ALA A 568 -11.67 -12.71 10.05
N TRP A 569 -12.37 -13.33 9.08
CA TRP A 569 -13.48 -12.72 8.37
C TRP A 569 -14.65 -12.40 9.32
N HIS A 570 -15.04 -13.36 10.17
CA HIS A 570 -16.10 -13.20 11.18
C HIS A 570 -15.78 -12.04 12.12
N ASP A 571 -14.58 -12.05 12.71
CA ASP A 571 -14.14 -11.05 13.69
C ASP A 571 -14.07 -9.64 13.09
N TYR A 572 -13.64 -9.54 11.83
CA TYR A 572 -13.68 -8.30 11.07
C TYR A 572 -15.12 -7.84 10.80
N MET A 573 -15.95 -8.74 10.25
CA MET A 573 -17.32 -8.38 9.81
C MET A 573 -18.25 -8.02 10.97
N ILE A 574 -18.12 -8.64 12.13
CA ILE A 574 -18.92 -8.24 13.31
C ILE A 574 -18.68 -6.77 13.65
N GLU A 575 -17.43 -6.32 13.69
CA GLU A 575 -17.12 -4.92 14.02
C GLU A 575 -17.42 -3.97 12.85
N ALA A 576 -17.09 -4.38 11.62
CA ALA A 576 -17.34 -3.58 10.43
C ALA A 576 -18.83 -3.33 10.19
N GLU A 577 -19.64 -4.36 10.34
CA GLU A 577 -21.08 -4.33 10.09
C GLU A 577 -21.92 -3.70 11.22
N ALA A 578 -21.34 -3.50 12.41
CA ALA A 578 -22.02 -2.80 13.51
C ALA A 578 -22.49 -1.38 13.14
N ARG A 579 -21.91 -0.81 12.09
CA ARG A 579 -22.25 0.54 11.56
C ARG A 579 -23.40 0.54 10.57
N PHE A 580 -23.84 -0.62 10.10
CA PHE A 580 -24.85 -0.76 9.08
C PHE A 580 -26.12 -1.44 9.66
N PRO A 581 -27.31 -1.05 9.17
CA PRO A 581 -28.54 -1.74 9.57
C PRO A 581 -28.54 -3.17 9.04
N VAL A 582 -29.19 -4.07 9.77
CA VAL A 582 -29.40 -5.44 9.29
C VAL A 582 -30.35 -5.42 8.09
N ARG A 583 -29.90 -5.98 6.97
CA ARG A 583 -30.67 -6.05 5.72
C ARG A 583 -30.54 -7.44 5.09
N GLU A 584 -31.60 -7.82 4.35
CA GLU A 584 -31.55 -9.01 3.50
C GLU A 584 -30.54 -8.81 2.34
N LEU A 585 -30.02 -9.91 1.83
CA LEU A 585 -29.19 -9.87 0.63
C LEU A 585 -30.02 -9.36 -0.56
N PRO A 586 -29.54 -8.39 -1.37
CA PRO A 586 -30.33 -7.73 -2.41
C PRO A 586 -31.02 -8.67 -3.39
N ALA A 587 -30.35 -9.76 -3.79
CA ALA A 587 -30.90 -10.73 -4.72
C ALA A 587 -32.09 -11.53 -4.17
N LEU A 588 -32.12 -11.80 -2.88
CA LEU A 588 -33.22 -12.51 -2.23
C LEU A 588 -34.47 -11.62 -2.06
N ALA A 589 -34.31 -10.33 -1.81
CA ALA A 589 -35.42 -9.39 -1.72
C ALA A 589 -36.22 -9.30 -3.03
N HIS A 590 -35.55 -9.35 -4.16
CA HIS A 590 -36.23 -9.36 -5.48
C HIS A 590 -36.95 -10.67 -5.77
N ALA A 591 -36.41 -11.81 -5.37
CA ALA A 591 -37.06 -13.11 -5.55
C ALA A 591 -38.36 -13.24 -4.72
N SER A 592 -38.37 -12.68 -3.50
CA SER A 592 -39.58 -12.70 -2.63
C SER A 592 -40.69 -11.79 -3.15
N GLY A 593 -40.35 -10.66 -3.81
CA GLY A 593 -41.33 -9.75 -4.41
C GLY A 593 -41.97 -10.31 -5.70
N ALA A 594 -41.25 -11.11 -6.47
CA ALA A 594 -41.75 -11.68 -7.74
C ALA A 594 -42.83 -12.76 -7.53
N ILE A 595 -42.93 -13.37 -6.34
CA ILE A 595 -43.96 -14.38 -6.03
C ILE A 595 -45.30 -13.73 -5.64
N ALA A 596 -45.33 -12.42 -5.30
CA ALA A 596 -46.54 -11.73 -4.86
C ALA A 596 -47.32 -10.99 -5.96
N GLU A 597 -46.81 -10.81 -7.19
CA GLU A 597 -47.42 -9.97 -8.23
C GLU A 597 -47.81 -10.68 -9.53
N ASN A 598 -47.89 -12.01 -9.60
CA ASN A 598 -48.41 -12.69 -10.79
C ASN A 598 -49.93 -12.87 -10.75
N GLY A 599 -50.65 -11.76 -10.79
CA GLY A 599 -52.11 -11.69 -10.88
C GLY A 599 -52.68 -10.69 -11.91
N GLU A 600 -51.87 -10.05 -12.75
CA GLU A 600 -52.43 -9.24 -13.85
C GLU A 600 -51.58 -9.28 -15.13
N THR A 601 -52.17 -9.87 -16.17
CA THR A 601 -51.68 -9.89 -17.54
C THR A 601 -51.74 -8.50 -18.17
N SER A 602 -50.59 -7.94 -18.58
CA SER A 602 -50.53 -6.83 -19.51
C SER A 602 -49.57 -7.16 -20.65
N SER A 603 -50.18 -7.47 -21.78
CA SER A 603 -49.53 -7.62 -23.09
C SER A 603 -49.02 -6.26 -23.62
N ARG A 604 -47.73 -6.11 -23.90
CA ARG A 604 -47.19 -5.07 -24.76
C ARG A 604 -46.26 -5.67 -25.84
N PRO A 605 -46.31 -5.18 -27.10
CA PRO A 605 -45.65 -5.83 -28.21
C PRO A 605 -44.12 -5.53 -28.28
N VAL A 606 -43.39 -6.55 -28.69
CA VAL A 606 -41.99 -6.52 -29.03
C VAL A 606 -41.77 -5.67 -30.27
N ALA A 607 -40.94 -4.65 -30.21
CA ALA A 607 -40.43 -3.93 -31.37
C ALA A 607 -39.05 -4.50 -31.76
N ASP A 608 -38.94 -4.86 -33.04
CA ASP A 608 -37.71 -5.32 -33.69
C ASP A 608 -36.58 -4.32 -33.53
N GLN A 609 -35.39 -4.81 -33.14
CA GLN A 609 -34.13 -4.09 -33.34
C GLN A 609 -33.15 -4.93 -34.18
N PRO A 610 -32.38 -4.28 -35.05
CA PRO A 610 -31.54 -4.97 -36.02
C PRO A 610 -30.23 -5.45 -35.41
N THR A 611 -29.80 -6.61 -35.88
CA THR A 611 -28.50 -7.23 -35.65
C THR A 611 -27.37 -6.34 -36.16
N ALA A 612 -26.45 -5.95 -35.26
CA ALA A 612 -25.18 -5.34 -35.63
C ALA A 612 -24.03 -6.30 -35.32
N ASP A 613 -23.21 -6.53 -36.33
CA ASP A 613 -22.01 -7.36 -36.35
C ASP A 613 -21.02 -6.95 -35.24
N ALA A 614 -20.47 -7.95 -34.54
CA ALA A 614 -19.40 -7.78 -33.54
C ALA A 614 -18.03 -7.71 -34.23
N PRO A 615 -17.19 -6.72 -33.98
CA PRO A 615 -15.79 -6.79 -34.34
C PRO A 615 -15.02 -7.61 -33.30
N SER A 616 -14.32 -8.62 -33.77
CA SER A 616 -13.26 -9.34 -33.06
C SER A 616 -12.12 -8.38 -32.73
N GLY A 617 -11.85 -8.12 -31.43
CA GLY A 617 -10.78 -7.21 -30.99
C GLY A 617 -10.47 -7.31 -29.54
N ASP A 618 -9.38 -7.97 -29.25
CA ASP A 618 -8.36 -7.72 -28.23
C ASP A 618 -8.76 -7.23 -26.84
N GLY A 619 -8.44 -8.09 -25.87
CA GLY A 619 -8.30 -7.88 -24.40
C GLY A 619 -9.05 -6.70 -23.77
N GLY A 620 -10.10 -6.97 -23.01
CA GLY A 620 -10.88 -5.97 -22.31
C GLY A 620 -10.04 -4.94 -21.55
N MET A 621 -10.61 -3.72 -21.39
CA MET A 621 -9.94 -2.56 -20.77
C MET A 621 -9.38 -2.86 -19.36
N ILE A 622 -10.00 -3.76 -18.61
CA ILE A 622 -9.58 -4.23 -17.30
C ILE A 622 -8.29 -5.08 -17.38
N GLY A 623 -8.21 -6.00 -18.35
CA GLY A 623 -7.01 -6.81 -18.56
C GLY A 623 -5.79 -5.99 -19.03
N ARG A 624 -6.00 -4.83 -19.68
CA ARG A 624 -4.93 -3.87 -20.00
C ARG A 624 -4.52 -3.03 -18.81
N LEU A 625 -5.48 -2.59 -18.01
CA LEU A 625 -5.21 -1.83 -16.78
C LEU A 625 -4.45 -2.68 -15.75
N LEU A 626 -4.86 -3.91 -15.54
CA LEU A 626 -4.21 -4.82 -14.57
C LEU A 626 -2.84 -5.30 -15.07
N ARG A 627 -2.64 -5.52 -16.37
CA ARG A 627 -1.32 -5.87 -16.94
C ARG A 627 -0.32 -4.70 -16.93
N SER A 628 -0.79 -3.46 -17.05
CA SER A 628 0.08 -2.29 -16.89
C SER A 628 0.49 -2.07 -15.42
N LEU A 629 -0.23 -2.68 -14.48
CA LEU A 629 0.01 -2.57 -13.04
C LEU A 629 0.86 -3.72 -12.47
N SER A 630 1.04 -4.83 -13.21
CA SER A 630 1.81 -6.01 -12.78
C SER A 630 3.21 -6.14 -13.41
N GLY A 631 3.59 -5.24 -14.31
CA GLY A 631 4.87 -5.26 -15.01
C GLY A 631 5.74 -4.05 -14.70
N GLY A 632 6.50 -4.13 -13.62
CA GLY A 632 7.53 -3.16 -13.26
C GLY A 632 8.45 -3.71 -12.21
#